data_f4a3e88d33d612c7e54867897c42ac6b
#
_entry.id   f4a3e88d33d612c7e54867897c42ac6b
#
_cell.length_a   1.000
_cell.length_b   1.000
_cell.length_c   1.000
_cell.angle_alpha   90.00
_cell.angle_beta   90.00
_cell.angle_gamma   90.00
#
_symmetry.space_group_name_H-M   'P 1'
#
loop_
_entity.id
_entity.type
_entity.pdbx_description
1 polymer ?
#
loop_
_entity_poly.entity_id
_entity_poly.type
_entity_poly.pdbx_seq_one_letter_code
_entity_poly.pdbx_strand_id
1 'polypeptide(L)'
;MAHDLVYVAIEGIVGSGKTTLCKALTQLNHKWMHVLTEPVEAFQTYKNYNPLKLAYQDPIMNAAIAQIHIIDTSHSYYSAMTQSLPFHVSHLITERSMESPSVFIETNRRRGIHSNFVAEYLQEYWLKLNSKVISPDIIIYLRAREDLCLRRIAGRNREGEEYCDIGLLEELNTVYNTYLEERKATTIVHEVSVEEDSDVSDYVTDIEKFLLSHKVKK
;
A
#
# COMPACT_ATOMS: atom_id res chain seq x y z
N MET A 1 26.05 -12.81 -0.10
CA MET A 1 25.16 -13.94 -0.44
C MET A 1 23.80 -13.36 -0.62
N ALA A 2 23.23 -13.40 -1.83
CA ALA A 2 21.85 -12.96 -2.06
C ALA A 2 20.96 -13.91 -1.25
N HIS A 3 20.24 -13.38 -0.27
CA HIS A 3 19.17 -14.12 0.37
C HIS A 3 18.06 -14.28 -0.66
N ASP A 4 17.56 -15.50 -0.80
CA ASP A 4 16.36 -15.81 -1.58
C ASP A 4 15.13 -15.26 -0.84
N LEU A 5 15.05 -13.94 -0.74
CA LEU A 5 13.96 -13.22 -0.10
C LEU A 5 12.84 -13.01 -1.12
N VAL A 6 11.63 -13.46 -0.80
CA VAL A 6 10.42 -13.12 -1.56
C VAL A 6 9.81 -11.87 -0.93
N TYR A 7 9.70 -10.81 -1.69
CA TYR A 7 9.04 -9.59 -1.25
C TYR A 7 7.58 -9.55 -1.73
N VAL A 8 6.66 -9.44 -0.78
CA VAL A 8 5.21 -9.46 -0.99
C VAL A 8 4.61 -8.13 -0.56
N ALA A 9 3.90 -7.46 -1.45
CA ALA A 9 3.14 -6.26 -1.12
C ALA A 9 1.64 -6.57 -1.04
N ILE A 10 0.98 -6.15 0.04
CA ILE A 10 -0.47 -6.19 0.16
C ILE A 10 -1.01 -4.83 -0.28
N GLU A 11 -1.68 -4.82 -1.43
CA GLU A 11 -2.21 -3.62 -2.06
C GLU A 11 -3.74 -3.59 -2.05
N GLY A 12 -4.31 -2.44 -2.33
CA GLY A 12 -5.76 -2.22 -2.39
C GLY A 12 -6.14 -0.80 -2.01
N ILE A 13 -7.36 -0.39 -2.33
CA ILE A 13 -7.85 0.94 -2.02
C ILE A 13 -7.92 1.20 -0.51
N VAL A 14 -8.13 2.45 -0.10
CA VAL A 14 -8.29 2.81 1.32
C VAL A 14 -9.54 2.09 1.87
N GLY A 15 -9.46 1.47 3.04
CA GLY A 15 -10.58 0.73 3.64
C GLY A 15 -10.73 -0.72 3.19
N SER A 16 -9.90 -1.25 2.27
CA SER A 16 -10.02 -2.62 1.73
C SER A 16 -9.68 -3.74 2.73
N GLY A 17 -9.11 -3.44 3.90
CA GLY A 17 -8.79 -4.44 4.94
C GLY A 17 -7.31 -4.85 5.02
N LYS A 18 -6.39 -4.18 4.32
CA LYS A 18 -4.95 -4.49 4.30
C LYS A 18 -4.34 -4.65 5.70
N THR A 19 -4.56 -3.67 6.57
CA THR A 19 -4.04 -3.70 7.95
C THR A 19 -4.58 -4.89 8.73
N THR A 20 -5.85 -5.26 8.51
CA THR A 20 -6.49 -6.43 9.14
C THR A 20 -5.80 -7.72 8.69
N LEU A 21 -5.56 -7.86 7.39
CA LEU A 21 -4.81 -8.99 6.83
C LEU A 21 -3.38 -9.06 7.36
N CYS A 22 -2.64 -7.94 7.40
CA CYS A 22 -1.29 -7.90 7.97
C CYS A 22 -1.27 -8.37 9.43
N LYS A 23 -2.24 -7.93 10.24
CA LYS A 23 -2.37 -8.36 11.64
C LYS A 23 -2.67 -9.86 11.75
N ALA A 24 -3.57 -10.38 10.91
CA ALA A 24 -3.89 -11.80 10.89
C ALA A 24 -2.69 -12.67 10.49
N LEU A 25 -1.95 -12.27 9.46
CA LEU A 25 -0.70 -12.94 9.07
C LEU A 25 0.36 -12.89 10.18
N THR A 26 0.48 -11.77 10.88
CA THR A 26 1.40 -11.67 12.04
C THR A 26 1.01 -12.64 13.16
N GLN A 27 -0.29 -12.86 13.40
CA GLN A 27 -0.79 -13.77 14.43
C GLN A 27 -0.48 -15.25 14.13
N LEU A 28 -0.24 -15.62 12.87
CA LEU A 28 0.23 -16.98 12.51
C LEU A 28 1.62 -17.28 13.10
N ASN A 29 2.38 -16.27 13.46
CA ASN A 29 3.68 -16.35 14.14
C ASN A 29 4.71 -17.26 13.44
N HIS A 30 4.73 -17.26 12.12
CA HIS A 30 5.67 -18.06 11.35
C HIS A 30 7.05 -17.41 11.31
N LYS A 31 8.10 -18.15 11.68
CA LYS A 31 9.49 -17.65 11.68
C LYS A 31 10.00 -17.30 10.29
N TRP A 32 9.43 -17.90 9.23
CA TRP A 32 9.85 -17.68 7.86
C TRP A 32 9.30 -16.38 7.24
N MET A 33 8.33 -15.74 7.89
CA MET A 33 7.63 -14.57 7.40
C MET A 33 7.86 -13.38 8.34
N HIS A 34 8.07 -12.20 7.77
CA HIS A 34 8.14 -10.93 8.50
C HIS A 34 7.09 -9.98 7.91
N VAL A 35 6.14 -9.56 8.73
CA VAL A 35 5.00 -8.73 8.29
C VAL A 35 5.13 -7.34 8.86
N LEU A 36 4.96 -6.33 8.01
CA LEU A 36 5.06 -4.92 8.37
C LEU A 36 3.82 -4.16 7.91
N THR A 37 3.25 -3.38 8.80
CA THR A 37 2.14 -2.47 8.49
C THR A 37 2.66 -1.14 7.95
N GLU A 38 1.79 -0.43 7.24
CA GLU A 38 2.09 0.92 6.73
C GLU A 38 2.39 1.90 7.89
N PRO A 39 3.42 2.75 7.79
CA PRO A 39 3.80 3.69 8.84
C PRO A 39 2.89 4.93 8.84
N VAL A 40 1.57 4.74 9.01
CA VAL A 40 0.56 5.80 8.89
C VAL A 40 0.78 6.94 9.89
N GLU A 41 1.23 6.61 11.10
CA GLU A 41 1.54 7.64 12.12
C GLU A 41 2.64 8.60 11.62
N ALA A 42 3.64 8.08 10.91
CA ALA A 42 4.67 8.91 10.31
C ALA A 42 4.13 9.79 9.17
N PHE A 43 3.15 9.31 8.39
CA PHE A 43 2.47 10.11 7.36
C PHE A 43 1.62 11.25 7.97
N GLN A 44 1.11 11.03 9.18
CA GLN A 44 0.30 11.99 9.91
C GLN A 44 1.12 12.98 10.75
N THR A 45 2.46 12.83 10.80
CA THR A 45 3.29 13.62 11.69
C THR A 45 4.39 14.36 10.94
N TYR A 46 4.26 15.68 10.86
CA TYR A 46 5.32 16.59 10.45
C TYR A 46 5.33 17.80 11.38
N LYS A 47 6.25 17.82 12.34
CA LYS A 47 6.24 18.82 13.42
C LYS A 47 4.90 18.84 14.16
N ASN A 48 4.17 19.96 14.09
CA ASN A 48 2.85 20.16 14.70
C ASN A 48 1.70 19.99 13.69
N TYR A 49 1.96 19.47 12.49
CA TYR A 49 0.98 19.34 11.41
C TYR A 49 0.70 17.87 11.12
N ASN A 50 -0.52 17.61 10.68
CA ASN A 50 -0.92 16.34 10.08
C ASN A 50 -1.05 16.51 8.55
N PRO A 51 0.01 16.17 7.76
CA PRO A 51 0.00 16.35 6.31
C PRO A 51 -1.15 15.60 5.62
N LEU A 52 -1.46 14.40 6.08
CA LEU A 52 -2.52 13.57 5.51
C LEU A 52 -3.89 14.23 5.71
N LYS A 53 -4.18 14.72 6.91
CA LYS A 53 -5.41 15.48 7.20
C LYS A 53 -5.50 16.74 6.33
N LEU A 54 -4.43 17.53 6.26
CA LEU A 54 -4.41 18.75 5.45
C LEU A 54 -4.65 18.45 3.97
N ALA A 55 -4.10 17.36 3.44
CA ALA A 55 -4.33 16.93 2.07
C ALA A 55 -5.78 16.57 1.79
N TYR A 56 -6.47 15.96 2.73
CA TYR A 56 -7.90 15.66 2.60
C TYR A 56 -8.78 16.89 2.77
N GLN A 57 -8.43 17.80 3.68
CA GLN A 57 -9.22 19.02 3.95
C GLN A 57 -9.17 20.03 2.79
N ASP A 58 -7.98 20.23 2.22
CA ASP A 58 -7.76 21.11 1.08
C ASP A 58 -6.75 20.45 0.13
N PRO A 59 -7.22 19.54 -0.74
CA PRO A 59 -6.35 18.78 -1.61
C PRO A 59 -5.63 19.64 -2.64
N ILE A 60 -6.24 20.72 -3.13
CA ILE A 60 -5.61 21.61 -4.11
C ILE A 60 -4.34 22.26 -3.53
N MET A 61 -4.40 22.68 -2.27
CA MET A 61 -3.26 23.35 -1.62
C MET A 61 -2.24 22.38 -1.05
N ASN A 62 -2.67 21.23 -0.53
CA ASN A 62 -1.82 20.42 0.34
C ASN A 62 -1.47 19.03 -0.20
N ALA A 63 -2.20 18.49 -1.19
CA ALA A 63 -1.98 17.10 -1.61
C ALA A 63 -0.57 16.85 -2.17
N ALA A 64 0.02 17.82 -2.91
CA ALA A 64 1.37 17.65 -3.45
C ALA A 64 2.43 17.60 -2.35
N ILE A 65 2.33 18.46 -1.33
CA ILE A 65 3.26 18.50 -0.20
C ILE A 65 3.12 17.24 0.65
N ALA A 66 1.89 16.81 0.92
CA ALA A 66 1.63 15.56 1.63
C ALA A 66 2.16 14.34 0.85
N GLN A 67 2.02 14.35 -0.48
CA GLN A 67 2.53 13.28 -1.33
C GLN A 67 4.07 13.19 -1.28
N ILE A 68 4.79 14.31 -1.29
CA ILE A 68 6.25 14.34 -1.09
C ILE A 68 6.61 13.75 0.28
N HIS A 69 5.92 14.17 1.34
CA HIS A 69 6.15 13.65 2.69
C HIS A 69 5.91 12.14 2.78
N ILE A 70 4.85 11.62 2.15
CA ILE A 70 4.57 10.19 2.09
C ILE A 70 5.66 9.45 1.32
N ILE A 71 6.12 9.96 0.19
CA ILE A 71 7.20 9.35 -0.62
C ILE A 71 8.50 9.25 0.19
N ASP A 72 8.91 10.33 0.85
CA ASP A 72 10.14 10.39 1.66
C ASP A 72 10.08 9.44 2.86
N THR A 73 8.94 9.44 3.55
CA THR A 73 8.70 8.57 4.71
C THR A 73 8.70 7.10 4.29
N SER A 74 8.00 6.77 3.20
CA SER A 74 7.96 5.42 2.64
C SER A 74 9.35 4.95 2.22
N HIS A 75 10.10 5.79 1.49
CA HIS A 75 11.47 5.46 1.08
C HIS A 75 12.36 5.17 2.28
N SER A 76 12.31 6.00 3.31
CA SER A 76 13.10 5.82 4.53
C SER A 76 12.71 4.52 5.26
N TYR A 77 11.41 4.26 5.36
CA TYR A 77 10.85 3.07 5.99
C TYR A 77 11.27 1.79 5.27
N TYR A 78 11.03 1.68 3.95
CA TYR A 78 11.36 0.49 3.17
C TYR A 78 12.87 0.27 3.03
N SER A 79 13.67 1.34 2.97
CA SER A 79 15.15 1.24 2.95
C SER A 79 15.70 0.70 4.27
N ALA A 80 15.21 1.17 5.41
CA ALA A 80 15.63 0.69 6.73
C ALA A 80 15.25 -0.78 6.96
N MET A 81 14.06 -1.15 6.51
CA MET A 81 13.49 -2.48 6.67
C MET A 81 14.32 -3.57 5.99
N THR A 82 14.74 -3.35 4.74
CA THR A 82 15.53 -4.33 3.99
C THR A 82 16.92 -4.56 4.59
N GLN A 83 17.45 -3.60 5.35
CA GLN A 83 18.75 -3.68 6.01
C GLN A 83 18.69 -4.44 7.36
N SER A 84 17.51 -4.55 7.97
CA SER A 84 17.33 -5.10 9.33
C SER A 84 16.65 -6.47 9.37
N LEU A 85 16.39 -7.10 8.22
CA LEU A 85 15.70 -8.40 8.17
C LEU A 85 16.49 -9.51 8.83
N PRO A 86 15.87 -10.32 9.72
CA PRO A 86 16.52 -11.49 10.30
C PRO A 86 16.86 -12.54 9.23
N PHE A 87 17.98 -13.23 9.40
CA PHE A 87 18.55 -14.16 8.43
C PHE A 87 17.66 -15.36 8.06
N HIS A 88 16.71 -15.70 8.92
CA HIS A 88 15.80 -16.84 8.73
C HIS A 88 14.51 -16.47 8.01
N VAL A 89 14.27 -15.18 7.75
CA VAL A 89 13.08 -14.69 7.04
C VAL A 89 13.26 -14.95 5.54
N SER A 90 12.33 -15.69 4.97
CA SER A 90 12.28 -15.93 3.52
C SER A 90 11.21 -15.11 2.82
N HIS A 91 10.22 -14.59 3.55
CA HIS A 91 9.16 -13.73 3.02
C HIS A 91 9.06 -12.45 3.83
N LEU A 92 9.22 -11.34 3.13
CA LEU A 92 8.91 -10.01 3.63
C LEU A 92 7.54 -9.62 3.10
N ILE A 93 6.61 -9.34 3.99
CA ILE A 93 5.24 -8.93 3.64
C ILE A 93 5.01 -7.53 4.15
N THR A 94 4.61 -6.62 3.28
CA THR A 94 4.33 -5.23 3.67
C THR A 94 2.91 -4.83 3.34
N GLU A 95 2.32 -4.03 4.22
CA GLU A 95 1.14 -3.25 3.86
C GLU A 95 1.60 -2.12 2.95
N ARG A 96 1.19 -2.17 1.68
CA ARG A 96 1.65 -1.33 0.57
C ARG A 96 3.14 -1.56 0.23
N SER A 97 3.56 -0.90 -0.82
CA SER A 97 4.95 -0.87 -1.29
C SER A 97 5.38 0.55 -1.62
N MET A 98 6.64 0.72 -1.96
CA MET A 98 7.12 2.00 -2.51
C MET A 98 6.50 2.34 -3.88
N GLU A 99 5.73 1.43 -4.48
CA GLU A 99 5.02 1.67 -5.73
C GLU A 99 3.66 2.36 -5.52
N SER A 100 3.03 2.18 -4.34
CA SER A 100 1.71 2.76 -4.03
C SER A 100 1.62 4.29 -4.21
N PRO A 101 2.64 5.09 -3.86
CA PRO A 101 2.60 6.54 -4.09
C PRO A 101 2.31 6.93 -5.54
N SER A 102 2.79 6.16 -6.54
CA SER A 102 2.53 6.45 -7.96
C SER A 102 1.04 6.36 -8.31
N VAL A 103 0.33 5.41 -7.70
CA VAL A 103 -1.12 5.25 -7.86
C VAL A 103 -1.87 6.48 -7.34
N PHE A 104 -1.48 7.00 -6.16
CA PHE A 104 -2.10 8.20 -5.59
C PHE A 104 -1.78 9.48 -6.39
N ILE A 105 -0.57 9.61 -6.95
CA ILE A 105 -0.20 10.72 -7.83
C ILE A 105 -1.12 10.73 -9.06
N GLU A 106 -1.27 9.59 -9.72
CA GLU A 106 -2.12 9.46 -10.91
C GLU A 106 -3.60 9.67 -10.59
N THR A 107 -4.08 9.14 -9.45
CA THR A 107 -5.45 9.39 -8.96
C THR A 107 -5.72 10.87 -8.78
N ASN A 108 -4.82 11.60 -8.12
CA ASN A 108 -4.96 13.03 -7.91
C ASN A 108 -4.88 13.84 -9.21
N ARG A 109 -4.08 13.38 -10.18
CA ARG A 109 -4.02 13.98 -11.51
C ARG A 109 -5.37 13.82 -12.23
N ARG A 110 -5.96 12.62 -12.25
CA ARG A 110 -7.23 12.33 -12.91
C ARG A 110 -8.41 13.07 -12.26
N ARG A 111 -8.35 13.24 -10.96
CA ARG A 111 -9.34 14.06 -10.21
C ARG A 111 -9.14 15.58 -10.38
N GLY A 112 -8.14 16.04 -11.14
CA GLY A 112 -7.85 17.46 -11.34
C GLY A 112 -7.27 18.16 -10.11
N ILE A 113 -6.86 17.41 -9.09
CA ILE A 113 -6.20 17.93 -7.87
C ILE A 113 -4.76 18.36 -8.21
N HIS A 114 -4.06 17.54 -8.97
CA HIS A 114 -2.74 17.88 -9.52
C HIS A 114 -2.85 18.32 -10.98
N SER A 115 -2.23 19.44 -11.33
CA SER A 115 -1.97 19.74 -12.75
C SER A 115 -1.04 18.68 -13.33
N ASN A 116 -1.01 18.55 -14.67
CA ASN A 116 -0.07 17.63 -15.33
C ASN A 116 1.37 17.89 -14.90
N PHE A 117 1.79 19.15 -14.84
CA PHE A 117 3.13 19.53 -14.39
C PHE A 117 3.44 19.02 -12.98
N VAL A 118 2.51 19.21 -12.03
CA VAL A 118 2.70 18.73 -10.63
C VAL A 118 2.76 17.20 -10.59
N ALA A 119 1.90 16.53 -11.31
CA ALA A 119 1.87 15.07 -11.36
C ALA A 119 3.17 14.49 -11.97
N GLU A 120 3.63 15.04 -13.09
CA GLU A 120 4.89 14.65 -13.73
C GLU A 120 6.09 14.86 -12.80
N TYR A 121 6.17 16.02 -12.13
CA TYR A 121 7.24 16.31 -11.16
C TYR A 121 7.23 15.32 -9.98
N LEU A 122 6.06 15.02 -9.41
CA LEU A 122 5.92 14.05 -8.34
C LEU A 122 6.26 12.64 -8.79
N GLN A 123 5.90 12.28 -10.03
CA GLN A 123 6.21 10.97 -10.61
C GLN A 123 7.72 10.79 -10.81
N GLU A 124 8.42 11.81 -11.32
CA GLU A 124 9.90 11.79 -11.44
C GLU A 124 10.57 11.70 -10.06
N TYR A 125 10.06 12.47 -9.09
CA TYR A 125 10.57 12.45 -7.73
C TYR A 125 10.41 11.07 -7.08
N TRP A 126 9.20 10.48 -7.20
CA TRP A 126 8.92 9.12 -6.75
C TRP A 126 9.83 8.11 -7.45
N LEU A 127 9.95 8.14 -8.77
CA LEU A 127 10.75 7.19 -9.54
C LEU A 127 12.22 7.20 -9.11
N LYS A 128 12.79 8.37 -8.85
CA LYS A 128 14.16 8.54 -8.35
C LYS A 128 14.38 7.83 -7.01
N LEU A 129 13.39 7.78 -6.13
CA LEU A 129 13.48 7.12 -4.83
C LEU A 129 13.08 5.64 -4.92
N ASN A 130 12.05 5.32 -5.70
CA ASN A 130 11.61 3.94 -5.92
C ASN A 130 12.70 3.07 -6.54
N SER A 131 13.50 3.62 -7.46
CA SER A 131 14.61 2.88 -8.08
C SER A 131 15.73 2.45 -7.11
N LYS A 132 15.71 2.91 -5.86
CA LYS A 132 16.68 2.59 -4.81
C LYS A 132 16.19 1.52 -3.83
N VAL A 133 14.97 1.06 -3.97
CA VAL A 133 14.37 0.02 -3.11
C VAL A 133 13.99 -1.19 -3.97
N ILE A 134 13.82 -2.33 -3.31
CA ILE A 134 13.39 -3.56 -4.01
C ILE A 134 11.92 -3.43 -4.42
N SER A 135 11.58 -3.92 -5.61
CA SER A 135 10.19 -4.05 -6.07
C SER A 135 9.58 -5.37 -5.56
N PRO A 136 8.26 -5.43 -5.35
CA PRO A 136 7.59 -6.67 -4.98
C PRO A 136 7.72 -7.77 -6.04
N ASP A 137 8.02 -9.00 -5.60
CA ASP A 137 7.92 -10.21 -6.40
C ASP A 137 6.46 -10.66 -6.54
N ILE A 138 5.67 -10.40 -5.50
CA ILE A 138 4.26 -10.76 -5.41
C ILE A 138 3.45 -9.56 -4.94
N ILE A 139 2.32 -9.32 -5.58
CA ILE A 139 1.31 -8.37 -5.12
C ILE A 139 0.06 -9.18 -4.74
N ILE A 140 -0.36 -9.07 -3.47
CA ILE A 140 -1.67 -9.54 -3.02
C ILE A 140 -2.61 -8.33 -3.05
N TYR A 141 -3.55 -8.33 -3.99
CA TYR A 141 -4.49 -7.21 -4.14
C TYR A 141 -5.83 -7.54 -3.49
N LEU A 142 -6.21 -6.76 -2.47
CA LEU A 142 -7.51 -6.85 -1.83
C LEU A 142 -8.54 -6.06 -2.62
N ARG A 143 -9.34 -6.77 -3.40
CA ARG A 143 -10.43 -6.19 -4.20
C ARG A 143 -11.67 -6.06 -3.34
N ALA A 144 -12.00 -4.86 -2.94
CA ALA A 144 -13.18 -4.53 -2.15
C ALA A 144 -13.98 -3.43 -2.85
N ARG A 145 -15.30 -3.46 -2.70
CA ARG A 145 -16.20 -2.44 -3.24
C ARG A 145 -15.99 -1.11 -2.51
N GLU A 146 -16.13 -0.02 -3.24
CA GLU A 146 -15.88 1.34 -2.74
C GLU A 146 -16.83 1.73 -1.62
N ASP A 147 -18.11 1.36 -1.72
CA ASP A 147 -19.12 1.62 -0.70
C ASP A 147 -18.83 0.88 0.62
N LEU A 148 -18.33 -0.37 0.54
CA LEU A 148 -17.87 -1.12 1.70
C LEU A 148 -16.65 -0.45 2.35
N CYS A 149 -15.69 -0.05 1.52
CA CYS A 149 -14.51 0.66 1.98
C CYS A 149 -14.85 1.97 2.68
N LEU A 150 -15.77 2.76 2.11
CA LEU A 150 -16.22 4.03 2.70
C LEU A 150 -16.89 3.83 4.06
N ARG A 151 -17.74 2.79 4.22
CA ARG A 151 -18.32 2.43 5.53
C ARG A 151 -17.26 2.06 6.56
N ARG A 152 -16.23 1.29 6.15
CA ARG A 152 -15.12 0.90 7.03
C ARG A 152 -14.24 2.09 7.45
N ILE A 153 -14.01 3.03 6.52
CA ILE A 153 -13.30 4.29 6.80
C ILE A 153 -14.08 5.11 7.85
N ALA A 154 -15.36 5.31 7.65
CA ALA A 154 -16.22 6.02 8.60
C ALA A 154 -16.24 5.34 9.98
N GLY A 155 -16.33 4.00 10.03
CA GLY A 155 -16.36 3.23 11.28
C GLY A 155 -15.06 3.28 12.09
N ARG A 156 -13.88 3.39 11.45
CA ARG A 156 -12.59 3.48 12.17
C ARG A 156 -12.25 4.89 12.67
N ASN A 157 -12.94 5.91 12.17
CA ASN A 157 -12.87 7.30 12.62
C ASN A 157 -11.43 7.86 12.78
N ARG A 158 -10.58 7.61 11.78
CA ARG A 158 -9.21 8.15 11.76
C ARG A 158 -9.24 9.61 11.36
N GLU A 159 -8.52 10.47 12.10
CA GLU A 159 -8.44 11.91 11.85
C GLU A 159 -8.01 12.21 10.39
N GLY A 160 -8.81 13.02 9.71
CA GLY A 160 -8.62 13.43 8.31
C GLY A 160 -9.36 12.54 7.30
N GLU A 161 -9.65 11.29 7.62
CA GLU A 161 -10.35 10.38 6.71
C GLU A 161 -11.85 10.67 6.56
N GLU A 162 -12.41 11.52 7.42
CA GLU A 162 -13.78 12.04 7.28
C GLU A 162 -14.02 12.82 5.98
N TYR A 163 -12.94 13.25 5.32
CA TYR A 163 -12.97 13.92 4.00
C TYR A 163 -12.79 12.95 2.82
N CYS A 164 -12.60 11.66 3.08
CA CYS A 164 -12.51 10.65 2.03
C CYS A 164 -13.88 10.43 1.41
N ASP A 165 -14.00 10.70 0.12
CA ASP A 165 -15.25 10.56 -0.63
C ASP A 165 -15.26 9.30 -1.52
N ILE A 166 -16.45 8.92 -1.98
CA ILE A 166 -16.63 7.76 -2.86
C ILE A 166 -15.88 7.95 -4.18
N GLY A 167 -15.83 9.17 -4.73
CA GLY A 167 -15.15 9.47 -5.99
C GLY A 167 -13.63 9.26 -5.91
N LEU A 168 -13.02 9.48 -4.73
CA LEU A 168 -11.62 9.12 -4.51
C LEU A 168 -11.42 7.61 -4.60
N LEU A 169 -12.30 6.82 -3.98
CA LEU A 169 -12.19 5.36 -3.96
C LEU A 169 -12.42 4.75 -5.34
N GLU A 170 -13.39 5.27 -6.10
CA GLU A 170 -13.68 4.86 -7.48
C GLU A 170 -12.49 5.15 -8.41
N GLU A 171 -11.90 6.34 -8.31
CA GLU A 171 -10.74 6.69 -9.13
C GLU A 171 -9.50 5.87 -8.72
N LEU A 172 -9.28 5.68 -7.41
CA LEU A 172 -8.22 4.79 -6.92
C LEU A 172 -8.37 3.37 -7.48
N ASN A 173 -9.58 2.81 -7.49
CA ASN A 173 -9.83 1.47 -8.02
C ASN A 173 -9.54 1.41 -9.53
N THR A 174 -9.93 2.46 -10.26
CA THR A 174 -9.64 2.59 -11.70
C THR A 174 -8.13 2.62 -11.97
N VAL A 175 -7.38 3.41 -11.21
CA VAL A 175 -5.92 3.52 -11.35
C VAL A 175 -5.23 2.22 -10.92
N TYR A 176 -5.69 1.58 -9.84
CA TYR A 176 -5.15 0.28 -9.43
C TYR A 176 -5.37 -0.80 -10.50
N ASN A 177 -6.52 -0.83 -11.17
CA ASN A 177 -6.74 -1.80 -12.25
C ASN A 177 -5.69 -1.63 -13.37
N THR A 178 -5.40 -0.41 -13.79
CA THR A 178 -4.36 -0.13 -14.78
C THR A 178 -2.97 -0.56 -14.27
N TYR A 179 -2.64 -0.16 -13.05
CA TYR A 179 -1.37 -0.52 -12.40
C TYR A 179 -1.17 -2.04 -12.32
N LEU A 180 -2.18 -2.79 -11.91
CA LEU A 180 -2.08 -4.24 -11.78
C LEU A 180 -1.89 -4.94 -13.13
N GLU A 181 -2.59 -4.49 -14.20
CA GLU A 181 -2.40 -5.03 -15.53
C GLU A 181 -0.96 -4.81 -16.04
N GLU A 182 -0.39 -3.64 -15.80
CA GLU A 182 1.01 -3.36 -16.14
C GLU A 182 1.98 -4.24 -15.34
N ARG A 183 1.69 -4.46 -14.04
CA ARG A 183 2.55 -5.27 -13.17
C ARG A 183 2.51 -6.77 -13.47
N LYS A 184 1.41 -7.30 -14.01
CA LYS A 184 1.29 -8.73 -14.39
C LYS A 184 2.40 -9.21 -15.35
N ALA A 185 3.04 -8.30 -16.08
CA ALA A 185 4.17 -8.63 -16.96
C ALA A 185 5.46 -9.02 -16.22
N THR A 186 5.64 -8.57 -14.98
CA THR A 186 6.90 -8.70 -14.22
C THR A 186 6.73 -9.20 -12.80
N THR A 187 5.50 -9.25 -12.29
CA THR A 187 5.17 -9.52 -10.89
C THR A 187 4.00 -10.50 -10.82
N ILE A 188 4.01 -11.41 -9.87
CA ILE A 188 2.87 -12.28 -9.62
C ILE A 188 1.80 -11.46 -8.91
N VAL A 189 0.62 -11.36 -9.53
CA VAL A 189 -0.53 -10.67 -8.95
C VAL A 189 -1.57 -11.70 -8.51
N HIS A 190 -1.85 -11.73 -7.20
CA HIS A 190 -2.86 -12.58 -6.59
C HIS A 190 -4.01 -11.70 -6.06
N GLU A 191 -5.16 -11.78 -6.70
CA GLU A 191 -6.34 -11.00 -6.33
C GLU A 191 -7.22 -11.77 -5.35
N VAL A 192 -7.62 -11.10 -4.26
CA VAL A 192 -8.51 -11.63 -3.23
C VAL A 192 -9.76 -10.75 -3.16
N SER A 193 -10.92 -11.32 -3.42
CA SER A 193 -12.20 -10.63 -3.27
C SER A 193 -12.56 -10.49 -1.80
N VAL A 194 -12.89 -9.27 -1.38
CA VAL A 194 -13.29 -8.94 -0.02
C VAL A 194 -14.73 -8.46 -0.04
N GLU A 195 -15.62 -9.32 0.43
CA GLU A 195 -17.06 -9.05 0.49
C GLU A 195 -17.44 -8.44 1.86
N GLU A 196 -18.70 -8.02 2.00
CA GLU A 196 -19.23 -7.39 3.21
C GLU A 196 -19.14 -8.32 4.42
N ASP A 197 -19.50 -9.57 4.22
CA ASP A 197 -19.54 -10.61 5.26
C ASP A 197 -18.23 -11.40 5.39
N SER A 198 -17.19 -11.04 4.60
CA SER A 198 -15.91 -11.73 4.66
C SER A 198 -15.19 -11.42 5.98
N ASP A 199 -14.88 -12.48 6.72
CA ASP A 199 -13.88 -12.42 7.80
C ASP A 199 -12.47 -12.63 7.21
N VAL A 200 -11.46 -12.02 7.82
CA VAL A 200 -10.07 -12.21 7.38
C VAL A 200 -9.64 -13.68 7.44
N SER A 201 -10.21 -14.47 8.35
CA SER A 201 -9.98 -15.91 8.44
C SER A 201 -10.38 -16.68 7.18
N ASP A 202 -11.33 -16.15 6.38
CA ASP A 202 -11.82 -16.80 5.16
C ASP A 202 -10.73 -16.92 4.09
N TYR A 203 -9.81 -15.94 4.05
CA TYR A 203 -8.79 -15.89 3.02
C TYR A 203 -7.34 -15.91 3.53
N VAL A 204 -7.10 -15.70 4.84
CA VAL A 204 -5.73 -15.72 5.40
C VAL A 204 -5.04 -17.07 5.22
N THR A 205 -5.79 -18.18 5.38
CA THR A 205 -5.28 -19.54 5.20
C THR A 205 -4.91 -19.83 3.74
N ASP A 206 -5.70 -19.33 2.80
CA ASP A 206 -5.42 -19.54 1.37
C ASP A 206 -4.23 -18.66 0.90
N ILE A 207 -4.13 -17.45 1.43
CA ILE A 207 -2.94 -16.60 1.22
C ILE A 207 -1.70 -17.27 1.80
N GLU A 208 -1.76 -17.84 3.00
CA GLU A 208 -0.63 -18.57 3.60
C GLU A 208 -0.18 -19.74 2.70
N LYS A 209 -1.12 -20.59 2.23
CA LYS A 209 -0.79 -21.68 1.30
C LYS A 209 -0.19 -21.17 -0.01
N PHE A 210 -0.74 -20.08 -0.55
CA PHE A 210 -0.22 -19.44 -1.74
C PHE A 210 1.23 -18.97 -1.53
N LEU A 211 1.54 -18.29 -0.44
CA LEU A 211 2.89 -17.86 -0.09
C LEU A 211 3.85 -19.04 0.10
N LEU A 212 3.39 -20.12 0.76
CA LEU A 212 4.18 -21.33 0.93
C LEU A 212 4.54 -22.02 -0.40
N SER A 213 3.66 -21.92 -1.40
CA SER A 213 3.90 -22.49 -2.73
C SER A 213 4.94 -21.70 -3.53
N HIS A 214 5.20 -20.43 -3.15
CA HIS A 214 6.15 -19.52 -3.79
C HIS A 214 7.44 -19.35 -2.98
N LYS A 215 7.72 -20.26 -2.02
CA LYS A 215 9.03 -20.29 -1.36
C LYS A 215 10.11 -20.54 -2.39
N VAL A 216 11.18 -19.76 -2.31
CA VAL A 216 12.39 -20.03 -3.09
C VAL A 216 12.88 -21.44 -2.73
N LYS A 217 12.92 -22.32 -3.72
CA LYS A 217 13.48 -23.67 -3.53
C LYS A 217 14.98 -23.51 -3.26
N LYS A 218 15.39 -23.86 -2.05
CA LYS A 218 16.81 -24.00 -1.71
C LYS A 218 17.46 -25.09 -2.55
#